data_4e3d2c7e3043fb446e05c4dba3995ed0
#
_entry.id   4e3d2c7e3043fb446e05c4dba3995ed0
#
_cell.length_a   1.000
_cell.length_b   1.000
_cell.length_c   1.000
_cell.angle_alpha   90.00
_cell.angle_beta   90.00
_cell.angle_gamma   90.00
#
_symmetry.space_group_name_H-M   'P 1'
#
loop_
_entity.id
_entity.type
_entity.pdbx_description
1 polymer ?
#
loop_
_entity_poly.entity_id
_entity_poly.type
_entity_poly.pdbx_seq_one_letter_code
_entity_poly.pdbx_strand_id
1 'polypeptide(L)'
;DLGLVTQVFNESALAALRGEVAVGHCRYSTSGGMGNWTSAQPHMSAIDEVLIALAHNGTLVNTNRIRADLISKGVEFRSNTDSEVACQVIGYYTRETHHLTEGIKTAMEMIDGAYAMVLASPTALYAFRDPHGIRPLCLGKLPDDRGWVVSSETCGLDIVGAEFVRDVRPGEIIRINDTGISTLQAIEPQEPRGCIFEYVYFARPDSVIDGQSVYQARRNMGRIL
;
A
#
# COMPACT_ATOMS: atom_id res chain seq x y z
N ASP A 1 5.08 6.38 14.46
CA ASP A 1 5.09 7.43 15.46
C ASP A 1 4.12 8.56 15.08
N LEU A 2 3.81 9.46 16.02
CA LEU A 2 2.90 10.58 15.79
C LEU A 2 3.69 11.87 15.56
N GLY A 3 3.28 12.69 14.61
CA GLY A 3 3.88 13.99 14.30
C GLY A 3 4.24 14.16 12.84
N LEU A 4 4.88 15.26 12.52
CA LEU A 4 5.38 15.51 11.16
C LEU A 4 6.56 14.58 10.84
N VAL A 5 6.68 14.16 9.59
CA VAL A 5 7.78 13.29 9.13
C VAL A 5 9.15 13.83 9.55
N THR A 6 9.37 15.14 9.41
CA THR A 6 10.62 15.82 9.80
C THR A 6 10.87 15.87 11.30
N GLN A 7 9.85 15.68 12.12
CA GLN A 7 9.97 15.62 13.59
C GLN A 7 10.23 14.19 14.07
N VAL A 8 9.65 13.22 13.37
CA VAL A 8 9.78 11.79 13.71
C VAL A 8 11.11 11.22 13.21
N PHE A 9 11.49 11.55 11.98
CA PHE A 9 12.72 11.05 11.36
C PHE A 9 13.82 12.10 11.39
N ASN A 10 14.65 12.04 12.40
CA ASN A 10 15.92 12.76 12.48
C ASN A 10 17.07 11.89 11.95
N GLU A 11 18.28 12.45 11.85
CA GLU A 11 19.47 11.73 11.34
C GLU A 11 19.76 10.43 12.13
N SER A 12 19.59 10.44 13.45
CA SER A 12 19.79 9.26 14.28
C SER A 12 18.77 8.17 14.01
N ALA A 13 17.49 8.54 13.85
CA ALA A 13 16.42 7.61 13.51
C ALA A 13 16.65 7.01 12.11
N LEU A 14 17.04 7.83 11.13
CA LEU A 14 17.36 7.36 9.77
C LEU A 14 18.58 6.44 9.76
N ALA A 15 19.63 6.75 10.53
CA ALA A 15 20.82 5.90 10.63
C ALA A 15 20.54 4.52 11.26
N ALA A 16 19.47 4.41 12.05
CA ALA A 16 19.03 3.13 12.64
C ALA A 16 18.21 2.27 11.66
N LEU A 17 17.61 2.88 10.62
CA LEU A 17 16.85 2.19 9.59
C LEU A 17 17.81 1.61 8.55
N ARG A 18 18.32 0.41 8.82
CA ARG A 18 19.22 -0.30 7.91
C ARG A 18 18.47 -1.37 7.17
N GLY A 19 18.63 -1.44 5.84
CA GLY A 19 18.00 -2.45 5.01
C GLY A 19 17.96 -2.06 3.54
N GLU A 20 17.66 -3.02 2.70
CA GLU A 20 17.54 -2.84 1.24
C GLU A 20 16.09 -2.64 0.80
N VAL A 21 15.13 -2.97 1.68
CA VAL A 21 13.69 -2.81 1.46
C VAL A 21 13.12 -1.91 2.53
N ALA A 22 12.37 -0.89 2.13
CA ALA A 22 11.70 0.03 3.04
C ALA A 22 10.25 0.28 2.62
N VAL A 23 9.36 0.39 3.61
CA VAL A 23 7.96 0.83 3.44
C VAL A 23 7.71 2.00 4.36
N GLY A 24 7.13 3.07 3.81
CA GLY A 24 6.72 4.26 4.53
C GLY A 24 5.25 4.59 4.32
N HIS A 25 4.61 5.19 5.33
CA HIS A 25 3.23 5.64 5.24
C HIS A 25 3.00 6.91 6.05
N CYS A 26 2.27 7.86 5.44
CA CYS A 26 1.72 9.02 6.13
C CYS A 26 0.21 8.82 6.29
N ARG A 27 -0.25 8.62 7.53
CA ARG A 27 -1.66 8.35 7.80
C ARG A 27 -2.47 9.63 7.84
N TYR A 28 -3.53 9.67 7.02
CA TYR A 28 -4.62 10.64 7.19
C TYR A 28 -5.69 10.01 8.10
N SER A 29 -5.92 10.60 9.29
CA SER A 29 -6.80 9.99 10.29
C SER A 29 -8.27 10.13 9.89
N THR A 30 -8.89 9.06 9.39
CA THR A 30 -10.32 9.01 9.02
C THR A 30 -11.17 8.20 10.00
N SER A 31 -10.58 7.21 10.67
CA SER A 31 -11.24 6.34 11.66
C SER A 31 -10.28 5.95 12.77
N GLY A 32 -10.79 5.66 13.96
CA GLY A 32 -9.99 5.13 15.08
C GLY A 32 -9.33 6.17 16.00
N GLY A 33 -9.80 7.43 16.00
CA GLY A 33 -9.34 8.48 16.92
C GLY A 33 -7.99 9.11 16.55
N MET A 34 -7.86 10.42 16.80
CA MET A 34 -6.57 11.11 16.75
C MET A 34 -5.74 10.71 17.98
N GLY A 35 -4.45 10.43 17.79
CA GLY A 35 -3.51 10.23 18.89
C GLY A 35 -3.25 8.78 19.30
N ASN A 36 -3.79 7.78 18.60
CA ASN A 36 -3.44 6.39 18.86
C ASN A 36 -2.32 5.91 17.92
N TRP A 37 -1.10 5.79 18.44
CA TRP A 37 0.06 5.33 17.68
C TRP A 37 -0.08 3.88 17.19
N THR A 38 -0.89 3.03 17.85
CA THR A 38 -1.13 1.65 17.41
C THR A 38 -1.86 1.57 16.07
N SER A 39 -2.49 2.67 15.65
CA SER A 39 -3.11 2.82 14.34
C SER A 39 -2.16 3.34 13.26
N ALA A 40 -0.93 3.69 13.62
CA ALA A 40 0.07 4.11 12.64
C ALA A 40 0.51 2.92 11.78
N GLN A 41 0.77 3.20 10.52
CA GLN A 41 1.25 2.21 9.57
C GLN A 41 2.77 2.39 9.32
N PRO A 42 3.48 1.34 8.87
CA PRO A 42 2.97 0.01 8.48
C PRO A 42 2.53 -0.83 9.68
N HIS A 43 1.49 -1.66 9.47
CA HIS A 43 1.13 -2.73 10.39
C HIS A 43 2.02 -3.95 10.18
N MET A 44 2.25 -4.70 11.25
CA MET A 44 3.18 -5.82 11.23
C MET A 44 2.46 -7.12 11.59
N SER A 45 2.85 -8.20 10.92
CA SER A 45 2.44 -9.56 11.27
C SER A 45 3.67 -10.47 11.28
N ALA A 46 3.74 -11.35 12.29
CA ALA A 46 4.77 -12.37 12.35
C ALA A 46 4.29 -13.64 11.67
N ILE A 47 5.10 -14.16 10.77
CA ILE A 47 4.90 -15.42 10.07
C ILE A 47 6.05 -16.32 10.50
N ASP A 48 5.81 -17.18 11.48
CA ASP A 48 6.86 -17.93 12.16
C ASP A 48 7.96 -16.99 12.65
N GLU A 49 9.19 -17.10 12.11
CA GLU A 49 10.31 -16.20 12.41
C GLU A 49 10.42 -15.00 11.47
N VAL A 50 9.54 -14.90 10.47
CA VAL A 50 9.57 -13.84 9.46
C VAL A 50 8.57 -12.74 9.80
N LEU A 51 9.05 -11.50 9.80
CA LEU A 51 8.20 -10.33 10.00
C LEU A 51 7.87 -9.69 8.65
N ILE A 52 6.58 -9.41 8.44
CA ILE A 52 6.10 -8.59 7.33
C ILE A 52 5.58 -7.25 7.83
N ALA A 53 5.67 -6.23 6.99
CA ALA A 53 5.17 -4.89 7.27
C ALA A 53 4.32 -4.40 6.11
N LEU A 54 3.04 -4.05 6.37
CA LEU A 54 2.05 -3.64 5.39
C LEU A 54 1.64 -2.19 5.56
N ALA A 55 1.68 -1.42 4.49
CA ALA A 55 1.03 -0.11 4.40
C ALA A 55 -0.11 -0.14 3.37
N HIS A 56 -1.22 0.52 3.71
CA HIS A 56 -2.48 0.51 2.99
C HIS A 56 -3.00 1.93 2.78
N ASN A 57 -3.30 2.26 1.54
CA ASN A 57 -4.04 3.44 1.15
C ASN A 57 -5.41 2.99 0.62
N GLY A 58 -6.48 3.32 1.34
CA GLY A 58 -7.82 2.89 0.98
C GLY A 58 -8.75 2.71 2.16
N THR A 59 -9.82 1.94 1.95
CA THR A 59 -10.80 1.57 2.98
C THR A 59 -11.41 0.21 2.64
N LEU A 60 -11.34 -0.72 3.57
CA LEU A 60 -11.97 -2.03 3.46
C LEU A 60 -13.33 -2.04 4.17
N VAL A 61 -14.33 -2.68 3.56
CA VAL A 61 -15.72 -2.61 4.03
C VAL A 61 -16.21 -3.86 4.75
N ASN A 62 -15.50 -4.99 4.66
CA ASN A 62 -15.92 -6.28 5.25
C ASN A 62 -15.05 -6.72 6.44
N THR A 63 -14.27 -5.83 7.01
CA THR A 63 -13.24 -6.14 8.02
C THR A 63 -13.77 -6.70 9.32
N ASN A 64 -14.98 -6.31 9.76
CA ASN A 64 -15.55 -6.80 11.00
C ASN A 64 -15.76 -8.33 10.98
N ARG A 65 -16.25 -8.87 9.86
CA ARG A 65 -16.43 -10.32 9.68
C ARG A 65 -15.09 -11.05 9.66
N ILE A 66 -14.14 -10.52 8.91
CA ILE A 66 -12.80 -11.11 8.78
C ILE A 66 -12.07 -11.09 10.13
N ARG A 67 -12.15 -9.99 10.86
CA ARG A 67 -11.57 -9.86 12.20
C ARG A 67 -12.12 -10.90 13.17
N ALA A 68 -13.46 -11.08 13.20
CA ALA A 68 -14.10 -12.06 14.06
C ALA A 68 -13.66 -13.50 13.73
N ASP A 69 -13.53 -13.83 12.45
CA ASP A 69 -13.04 -15.13 11.99
C ASP A 69 -11.58 -15.36 12.43
N LEU A 70 -10.69 -14.39 12.21
CA LEU A 70 -9.29 -14.50 12.62
C LEU A 70 -9.12 -14.58 14.14
N ILE A 71 -9.92 -13.86 14.93
CA ILE A 71 -9.91 -13.96 16.40
C ILE A 71 -10.30 -15.39 16.82
N SER A 72 -11.32 -15.99 16.18
CA SER A 72 -11.71 -17.37 16.47
C SER A 72 -10.61 -18.40 16.16
N LYS A 73 -9.67 -18.03 15.28
CA LYS A 73 -8.47 -18.81 14.92
C LYS A 73 -7.23 -18.45 15.76
N GLY A 74 -7.39 -17.62 16.79
CA GLY A 74 -6.32 -17.26 17.73
C GLY A 74 -5.44 -16.10 17.31
N VAL A 75 -5.85 -15.31 16.29
CA VAL A 75 -5.10 -14.11 15.88
C VAL A 75 -5.43 -12.95 16.80
N GLU A 76 -4.40 -12.29 17.31
CA GLU A 76 -4.52 -11.09 18.14
C GLU A 76 -4.39 -9.81 17.30
N PHE A 77 -5.12 -8.77 17.69
CA PHE A 77 -5.09 -7.45 17.07
C PHE A 77 -4.67 -6.37 18.07
N ARG A 78 -3.91 -5.40 17.61
CA ARG A 78 -3.41 -4.28 18.41
C ARG A 78 -4.15 -2.97 18.16
N SER A 79 -4.85 -2.87 17.04
CA SER A 79 -5.63 -1.69 16.63
C SER A 79 -6.99 -2.08 16.08
N ASN A 80 -7.82 -1.07 15.81
CA ASN A 80 -9.13 -1.25 15.18
C ASN A 80 -9.10 -0.91 13.67
N THR A 81 -7.91 -0.79 13.07
CA THR A 81 -7.80 -0.41 11.66
C THR A 81 -8.12 -1.58 10.74
N ASP A 82 -8.67 -1.27 9.58
CA ASP A 82 -8.88 -2.18 8.48
C ASP A 82 -7.54 -2.67 7.88
N SER A 83 -6.54 -1.82 7.88
CA SER A 83 -5.19 -2.12 7.41
C SER A 83 -4.51 -3.22 8.25
N GLU A 84 -4.73 -3.24 9.57
CA GLU A 84 -4.23 -4.33 10.41
C GLU A 84 -4.95 -5.65 10.07
N VAL A 85 -6.26 -5.59 9.79
CA VAL A 85 -7.00 -6.80 9.38
C VAL A 85 -6.38 -7.39 8.11
N ALA A 86 -6.12 -6.57 7.09
CA ALA A 86 -5.46 -7.03 5.87
C ALA A 86 -4.07 -7.66 6.16
N CYS A 87 -3.26 -7.01 7.00
CA CYS A 87 -1.95 -7.51 7.39
C CYS A 87 -2.04 -8.87 8.09
N GLN A 88 -2.97 -9.04 9.02
CA GLN A 88 -3.17 -10.30 9.74
C GLN A 88 -3.74 -11.42 8.86
N VAL A 89 -4.63 -11.10 7.89
CA VAL A 89 -5.09 -12.07 6.88
C VAL A 89 -3.89 -12.60 6.10
N ILE A 90 -3.06 -11.70 5.55
CA ILE A 90 -1.87 -12.11 4.80
C ILE A 90 -0.96 -12.99 5.67
N GLY A 91 -0.68 -12.57 6.90
CA GLY A 91 0.16 -13.33 7.82
C GLY A 91 -0.40 -14.72 8.11
N TYR A 92 -1.69 -14.82 8.40
CA TYR A 92 -2.36 -16.09 8.69
C TYR A 92 -2.28 -17.05 7.50
N TYR A 93 -2.71 -16.62 6.31
CA TYR A 93 -2.73 -17.49 5.13
C TYR A 93 -1.33 -17.77 4.57
N THR A 94 -0.35 -16.91 4.82
CA THR A 94 1.05 -17.24 4.51
C THR A 94 1.57 -18.40 5.36
N ARG A 95 1.20 -18.50 6.64
CA ARG A 95 1.52 -19.66 7.49
C ARG A 95 0.88 -20.95 6.98
N GLU A 96 -0.39 -20.87 6.58
CA GLU A 96 -1.12 -22.03 6.05
C GLU A 96 -0.56 -22.54 4.70
N THR A 97 -0.14 -21.63 3.83
CA THR A 97 0.32 -21.98 2.48
C THR A 97 1.85 -22.11 2.37
N HIS A 98 2.60 -21.61 3.36
CA HIS A 98 4.06 -21.47 3.34
C HIS A 98 4.60 -20.60 2.21
N HIS A 99 3.74 -19.78 1.57
CA HIS A 99 4.09 -18.91 0.46
C HIS A 99 3.44 -17.52 0.61
N LEU A 100 4.26 -16.48 0.78
CA LEU A 100 3.78 -15.11 0.98
C LEU A 100 2.92 -14.60 -0.19
N THR A 101 3.28 -14.93 -1.43
CA THR A 101 2.49 -14.54 -2.61
C THR A 101 1.08 -15.15 -2.58
N GLU A 102 0.95 -16.42 -2.16
CA GLU A 102 -0.35 -17.07 -2.00
C GLU A 102 -1.14 -16.49 -0.83
N GLY A 103 -0.48 -16.14 0.27
CA GLY A 103 -1.11 -15.42 1.38
C GLY A 103 -1.66 -14.06 0.96
N ILE A 104 -0.92 -13.29 0.15
CA ILE A 104 -1.39 -12.03 -0.42
C ILE A 104 -2.59 -12.26 -1.36
N LYS A 105 -2.49 -13.24 -2.27
CA LYS A 105 -3.58 -13.59 -3.19
C LYS A 105 -4.85 -13.97 -2.44
N THR A 106 -4.76 -14.84 -1.45
CA THR A 106 -5.91 -15.23 -0.61
C THR A 106 -6.50 -14.02 0.11
N ALA A 107 -5.66 -13.13 0.64
CA ALA A 107 -6.13 -11.90 1.24
C ALA A 107 -6.89 -11.02 0.24
N MET A 108 -6.38 -10.84 -0.98
CA MET A 108 -7.06 -10.08 -2.04
C MET A 108 -8.41 -10.69 -2.44
N GLU A 109 -8.57 -12.00 -2.38
CA GLU A 109 -9.84 -12.71 -2.63
C GLU A 109 -10.85 -12.54 -1.49
N MET A 110 -10.38 -12.31 -0.26
CA MET A 110 -11.21 -12.22 0.95
C MET A 110 -11.66 -10.81 1.31
N ILE A 111 -10.82 -9.82 1.04
CA ILE A 111 -11.09 -8.43 1.43
C ILE A 111 -11.91 -7.71 0.35
N ASP A 112 -12.90 -6.94 0.79
CA ASP A 112 -13.70 -6.06 -0.07
C ASP A 112 -13.38 -4.60 0.23
N GLY A 113 -13.32 -3.78 -0.81
CA GLY A 113 -13.13 -2.34 -0.70
C GLY A 113 -12.09 -1.78 -1.64
N ALA A 114 -11.71 -0.54 -1.40
CA ALA A 114 -10.68 0.15 -2.15
C ALA A 114 -9.33 -0.03 -1.48
N TYR A 115 -8.33 -0.53 -2.21
CA TYR A 115 -6.98 -0.64 -1.65
C TYR A 115 -5.87 -0.51 -2.70
N ALA A 116 -4.84 0.22 -2.30
CA ALA A 116 -3.50 0.16 -2.85
C ALA A 116 -2.56 -0.16 -1.69
N MET A 117 -1.86 -1.27 -1.76
CA MET A 117 -1.05 -1.79 -0.66
C MET A 117 0.39 -2.03 -1.07
N VAL A 118 1.30 -1.75 -0.14
CA VAL A 118 2.71 -2.14 -0.24
C VAL A 118 3.08 -2.95 0.99
N LEU A 119 3.83 -4.03 0.78
CA LEU A 119 4.24 -4.94 1.85
C LEU A 119 5.74 -5.22 1.72
N ALA A 120 6.46 -5.01 2.81
CA ALA A 120 7.85 -5.41 2.93
C ALA A 120 7.95 -6.76 3.66
N SER A 121 8.79 -7.63 3.12
CA SER A 121 9.36 -8.80 3.79
C SER A 121 10.88 -8.65 3.85
N PRO A 122 11.63 -9.48 4.58
CA PRO A 122 13.09 -9.39 4.62
C PRO A 122 13.79 -9.48 3.26
N THR A 123 13.16 -10.09 2.27
CA THR A 123 13.77 -10.41 0.97
C THR A 123 13.05 -9.82 -0.24
N ALA A 124 11.90 -9.15 -0.04
CA ALA A 124 11.12 -8.63 -1.17
C ALA A 124 10.18 -7.49 -0.75
N LEU A 125 9.89 -6.62 -1.70
CA LEU A 125 8.79 -5.66 -1.68
C LEU A 125 7.66 -6.19 -2.55
N TYR A 126 6.43 -6.10 -2.05
CA TYR A 126 5.23 -6.41 -2.80
C TYR A 126 4.37 -5.17 -2.95
N ALA A 127 3.73 -5.02 -4.11
CA ALA A 127 2.76 -3.97 -4.38
C ALA A 127 1.53 -4.60 -5.03
N PHE A 128 0.33 -4.28 -4.54
CA PHE A 128 -0.91 -4.83 -5.09
C PHE A 128 -2.07 -3.86 -4.95
N ARG A 129 -3.03 -3.97 -5.85
CA ARG A 129 -4.12 -3.02 -6.03
C ARG A 129 -5.45 -3.75 -6.17
N ASP A 130 -6.54 -3.14 -5.67
CA ASP A 130 -7.88 -3.71 -5.78
C ASP A 130 -8.31 -3.95 -7.24
N PRO A 131 -9.27 -4.86 -7.50
CA PRO A 131 -9.65 -5.26 -8.85
C PRO A 131 -10.32 -4.16 -9.68
N HIS A 132 -10.79 -3.07 -9.07
CA HIS A 132 -11.33 -1.89 -9.75
C HIS A 132 -10.30 -0.76 -9.92
N GLY A 133 -9.14 -0.84 -9.29
CA GLY A 133 -8.13 0.21 -9.31
C GLY A 133 -8.61 1.52 -8.70
N ILE A 134 -9.36 1.46 -7.59
CA ILE A 134 -9.97 2.64 -6.97
C ILE A 134 -8.92 3.62 -6.44
N ARG A 135 -7.89 3.09 -5.75
CA ARG A 135 -6.79 3.91 -5.25
C ARG A 135 -5.57 3.81 -6.16
N PRO A 136 -4.88 4.93 -6.41
CA PRO A 136 -3.71 4.94 -7.29
C PRO A 136 -2.51 4.22 -6.66
N LEU A 137 -1.70 3.59 -7.51
CA LEU A 137 -0.43 3.00 -7.15
C LEU A 137 0.43 2.90 -8.40
N CYS A 138 1.64 3.44 -8.37
CA CYS A 138 2.54 3.45 -9.50
C CYS A 138 3.92 2.88 -9.18
N LEU A 139 4.61 2.42 -10.21
CA LEU A 139 5.94 1.84 -10.19
C LEU A 139 6.92 2.76 -10.92
N GLY A 140 8.05 3.02 -10.30
CA GLY A 140 9.17 3.72 -10.88
C GLY A 140 10.48 2.97 -10.72
N LYS A 141 11.47 3.31 -11.54
CA LYS A 141 12.81 2.76 -11.50
C LYS A 141 13.81 3.87 -11.15
N LEU A 142 14.66 3.60 -10.16
CA LEU A 142 15.78 4.50 -9.84
C LEU A 142 16.84 4.45 -10.95
N PRO A 143 17.54 5.57 -11.21
CA PRO A 143 18.63 5.59 -12.17
C PRO A 143 19.77 4.66 -11.72
N ASP A 144 20.64 4.28 -12.67
CA ASP A 144 21.84 3.48 -12.43
C ASP A 144 21.56 2.11 -11.78
N ASP A 145 20.39 1.51 -12.10
CA ASP A 145 19.94 0.23 -11.55
C ASP A 145 19.92 0.14 -10.01
N ARG A 146 19.81 1.30 -9.32
CA ARG A 146 19.79 1.35 -7.84
C ARG A 146 18.55 0.74 -7.20
N GLY A 147 17.56 0.37 -7.98
CA GLY A 147 16.37 -0.33 -7.49
C GLY A 147 15.06 0.22 -8.02
N TRP A 148 13.98 -0.13 -7.32
CA TRP A 148 12.62 0.16 -7.70
C TRP A 148 11.89 0.94 -6.61
N VAL A 149 10.95 1.77 -7.01
CA VAL A 149 10.10 2.56 -6.11
C VAL A 149 8.65 2.29 -6.45
N VAL A 150 7.85 2.05 -5.41
CA VAL A 150 6.38 2.02 -5.50
C VAL A 150 5.84 3.19 -4.73
N SER A 151 4.95 3.96 -5.35
CA SER A 151 4.35 5.15 -4.74
C SER A 151 2.86 5.23 -5.02
N SER A 152 2.11 5.85 -4.13
CA SER A 152 0.69 6.16 -4.38
C SER A 152 0.52 7.13 -5.55
N GLU A 153 1.48 8.04 -5.76
CA GLU A 153 1.42 9.11 -6.75
C GLU A 153 2.76 9.27 -7.46
N THR A 154 2.72 9.73 -8.72
CA THR A 154 3.94 9.95 -9.52
C THR A 154 4.85 11.03 -8.93
N CYS A 155 4.29 12.04 -8.24
CA CYS A 155 5.10 13.06 -7.55
C CYS A 155 6.03 12.46 -6.48
N GLY A 156 5.70 11.30 -5.89
CA GLY A 156 6.58 10.57 -4.98
C GLY A 156 7.79 9.96 -5.69
N LEU A 157 7.63 9.56 -6.96
CA LEU A 157 8.74 9.10 -7.80
C LEU A 157 9.67 10.26 -8.15
N ASP A 158 9.12 11.42 -8.51
CA ASP A 158 9.88 12.63 -8.87
C ASP A 158 10.80 13.08 -7.73
N ILE A 159 10.29 13.04 -6.47
CA ILE A 159 11.07 13.45 -5.29
C ILE A 159 12.34 12.62 -5.10
N VAL A 160 12.28 11.33 -5.41
CA VAL A 160 13.43 10.42 -5.26
C VAL A 160 14.22 10.24 -6.56
N GLY A 161 13.82 10.94 -7.62
CA GLY A 161 14.46 10.87 -8.94
C GLY A 161 14.25 9.54 -9.64
N ALA A 162 13.14 8.86 -9.37
CA ALA A 162 12.77 7.62 -10.06
C ALA A 162 12.00 7.94 -11.34
N GLU A 163 12.32 7.24 -12.42
CA GLU A 163 11.58 7.31 -13.66
C GLU A 163 10.29 6.50 -13.55
N PHE A 164 9.15 7.09 -13.95
CA PHE A 164 7.87 6.39 -14.00
C PHE A 164 7.91 5.27 -15.03
N VAL A 165 7.53 4.08 -14.62
CA VAL A 165 7.47 2.90 -15.49
C VAL A 165 6.02 2.63 -15.92
N ARG A 166 5.12 2.47 -14.95
CA ARG A 166 3.68 2.25 -15.17
C ARG A 166 2.89 2.30 -13.88
N ASP A 167 1.60 2.39 -14.00
CA ASP A 167 0.68 2.10 -12.90
C ASP A 167 0.64 0.60 -12.58
N VAL A 168 0.38 0.26 -11.31
CA VAL A 168 0.05 -1.12 -10.90
C VAL A 168 -1.36 -1.42 -11.41
N ARG A 169 -1.53 -2.52 -12.12
CA ARG A 169 -2.82 -2.87 -12.71
C ARG A 169 -3.82 -3.30 -11.64
N PRO A 170 -5.13 -3.06 -11.87
CA PRO A 170 -6.17 -3.62 -11.01
C PRO A 170 -6.04 -5.13 -10.86
N GLY A 171 -6.10 -5.63 -9.61
CA GLY A 171 -5.99 -7.05 -9.28
C GLY A 171 -4.59 -7.66 -9.42
N GLU A 172 -3.57 -6.87 -9.74
CA GLU A 172 -2.18 -7.32 -9.93
C GLU A 172 -1.42 -7.35 -8.58
N ILE A 173 -0.51 -8.33 -8.45
CA ILE A 173 0.58 -8.35 -7.47
C ILE A 173 1.89 -8.15 -8.23
N ILE A 174 2.68 -7.17 -7.82
CA ILE A 174 4.09 -7.00 -8.21
C ILE A 174 4.94 -7.48 -7.04
N ARG A 175 5.93 -8.31 -7.33
CA ARG A 175 7.00 -8.68 -6.39
C ARG A 175 8.33 -8.16 -6.92
N ILE A 176 9.07 -7.50 -6.05
CA ILE A 176 10.39 -6.93 -6.32
C ILE A 176 11.37 -7.53 -5.32
N ASN A 177 12.44 -8.13 -5.81
CA ASN A 177 13.52 -8.70 -5.00
C ASN A 177 14.88 -8.53 -5.70
N ASP A 178 15.91 -9.19 -5.20
CA ASP A 178 17.28 -9.20 -5.74
C ASP A 178 17.38 -9.77 -7.18
N THR A 179 16.44 -10.64 -7.57
CA THR A 179 16.37 -11.19 -8.93
C THR A 179 15.59 -10.30 -9.91
N GLY A 180 15.00 -9.19 -9.43
CA GLY A 180 14.24 -8.25 -10.24
C GLY A 180 12.75 -8.20 -9.93
N ILE A 181 11.96 -7.89 -10.96
CA ILE A 181 10.49 -7.78 -10.87
C ILE A 181 9.82 -9.02 -11.43
N SER A 182 8.83 -9.51 -10.70
CA SER A 182 7.85 -10.48 -11.20
C SER A 182 6.42 -9.97 -10.94
N THR A 183 5.49 -10.37 -11.80
CA THR A 183 4.10 -9.93 -11.72
C THR A 183 3.14 -11.11 -11.80
N LEU A 184 2.05 -11.04 -11.06
CA LEU A 184 0.97 -12.01 -11.07
C LEU A 184 -0.36 -11.27 -11.14
N GLN A 185 -1.22 -11.64 -12.08
CA GLN A 185 -2.63 -11.24 -12.05
C GLN A 185 -3.34 -12.14 -11.05
N ALA A 186 -3.55 -11.64 -9.83
CA ALA A 186 -4.11 -12.42 -8.73
C ALA A 186 -5.63 -12.50 -8.79
N ILE A 187 -6.28 -11.41 -9.20
CA ILE A 187 -7.72 -11.30 -9.38
C ILE A 187 -7.98 -10.70 -10.76
N GLU A 188 -8.98 -11.21 -11.47
CA GLU A 188 -9.39 -10.65 -12.75
C GLU A 188 -9.79 -9.18 -12.60
N PRO A 189 -9.25 -8.28 -13.43
CA PRO A 189 -9.61 -6.87 -13.41
C PRO A 189 -11.11 -6.69 -13.64
N GLN A 190 -11.69 -5.83 -12.82
CA GLN A 190 -13.09 -5.41 -12.98
C GLN A 190 -13.17 -4.07 -13.72
N GLU A 191 -14.40 -3.60 -14.01
CA GLU A 191 -14.58 -2.28 -14.57
C GLU A 191 -13.85 -1.22 -13.73
N PRO A 192 -12.98 -0.38 -14.32
CA PRO A 192 -12.24 0.64 -13.58
C PRO A 192 -13.17 1.62 -12.86
N ARG A 193 -12.92 1.88 -11.59
CA ARG A 193 -13.70 2.79 -10.74
C ARG A 193 -12.78 3.74 -9.98
N GLY A 194 -12.00 4.52 -10.72
CA GLY A 194 -11.12 5.51 -10.13
C GLY A 194 -11.87 6.48 -9.21
N CYS A 195 -11.28 6.81 -8.06
CA CYS A 195 -11.88 7.74 -7.11
C CYS A 195 -11.81 9.17 -7.64
N ILE A 196 -12.96 9.80 -7.92
CA ILE A 196 -13.00 11.20 -8.38
C ILE A 196 -12.33 12.17 -7.39
N PHE A 197 -12.34 11.86 -6.09
CA PHE A 197 -11.72 12.70 -5.08
C PHE A 197 -10.19 12.76 -5.18
N GLU A 198 -9.54 11.83 -5.89
CA GLU A 198 -8.12 11.98 -6.23
C GLU A 198 -7.90 13.25 -7.06
N TYR A 199 -8.74 13.46 -8.07
CA TYR A 199 -8.63 14.65 -8.93
C TYR A 199 -9.16 15.91 -8.27
N VAL A 200 -10.19 15.83 -7.44
CA VAL A 200 -10.80 16.99 -6.80
C VAL A 200 -9.95 17.50 -5.63
N TYR A 201 -9.41 16.58 -4.79
CA TYR A 201 -8.84 16.96 -3.51
C TYR A 201 -7.56 16.22 -3.11
N PHE A 202 -7.51 14.86 -3.18
CA PHE A 202 -6.46 14.10 -2.51
C PHE A 202 -5.11 14.22 -3.19
N ALA A 203 -5.04 14.00 -4.51
CA ALA A 203 -3.77 13.96 -5.21
C ALA A 203 -3.11 15.35 -5.31
N ARG A 204 -1.79 15.35 -5.36
CA ARG A 204 -1.04 16.58 -5.66
C ARG A 204 -1.30 17.02 -7.11
N PRO A 205 -1.32 18.34 -7.39
CA PRO A 205 -1.59 18.84 -8.73
C PRO A 205 -0.58 18.39 -9.79
N ASP A 206 0.66 18.15 -9.39
CA ASP A 206 1.75 17.70 -10.25
C ASP A 206 1.74 16.18 -10.53
N SER A 207 0.83 15.43 -9.91
CA SER A 207 0.68 14.00 -10.15
C SER A 207 -0.04 13.68 -11.46
N VAL A 208 0.30 12.52 -12.01
CA VAL A 208 -0.43 11.83 -13.08
C VAL A 208 -1.00 10.53 -12.51
N ILE A 209 -2.29 10.30 -12.68
CA ILE A 209 -3.00 9.11 -12.18
C ILE A 209 -3.72 8.46 -13.36
N ASP A 210 -3.48 7.18 -13.59
CA ASP A 210 -4.06 6.40 -14.70
C ASP A 210 -3.97 7.17 -16.04
N GLY A 211 -2.82 7.79 -16.31
CA GLY A 211 -2.52 8.57 -17.52
C GLY A 211 -3.12 9.97 -17.58
N GLN A 212 -3.82 10.44 -16.55
CA GLN A 212 -4.44 11.78 -16.52
C GLN A 212 -3.72 12.73 -15.55
N SER A 213 -3.34 13.90 -16.02
CA SER A 213 -2.79 14.96 -15.18
C SER A 213 -3.86 15.52 -14.23
N VAL A 214 -3.58 15.48 -12.94
CA VAL A 214 -4.45 16.04 -11.89
C VAL A 214 -4.64 17.55 -12.08
N TYR A 215 -3.55 18.28 -12.43
CA TYR A 215 -3.62 19.72 -12.74
C TYR A 215 -4.59 20.01 -13.89
N GLN A 216 -4.45 19.26 -14.99
CA GLN A 216 -5.31 19.49 -16.16
C GLN A 216 -6.77 19.14 -15.88
N ALA A 217 -7.04 18.08 -15.12
CA ALA A 217 -8.38 17.73 -14.66
C ALA A 217 -9.01 18.87 -13.84
N ARG A 218 -8.30 19.39 -12.82
CA ARG A 218 -8.77 20.53 -12.00
C ARG A 218 -8.98 21.79 -12.83
N ARG A 219 -8.08 22.09 -13.77
CA ARG A 219 -8.23 23.23 -14.68
C ARG A 219 -9.48 23.11 -15.55
N ASN A 220 -9.78 21.91 -16.04
CA ASN A 220 -10.98 21.66 -16.84
C ASN A 220 -12.25 21.81 -15.99
N MET A 221 -12.28 21.29 -14.76
CA MET A 221 -13.39 21.51 -13.83
C MET A 221 -13.64 23.00 -13.59
N GLY A 222 -12.60 23.79 -13.33
CA GLY A 222 -12.73 25.23 -13.13
C GLY A 222 -13.12 26.04 -14.36
N ARG A 223 -13.05 25.45 -15.58
CA ARG A 223 -13.58 26.10 -16.79
C ARG A 223 -15.08 25.85 -17.00
N ILE A 224 -15.59 24.78 -16.41
CA ILE A 224 -17.01 24.40 -16.52
C ILE A 224 -17.84 25.15 -15.47
N LEU A 225 -17.25 25.49 -14.31
CA LEU A 225 -17.85 26.33 -13.29
C LEU A 225 -17.94 27.81 -13.71
#